data_2844ebbd08d4e19b07febb5320e7b45b
#
_entry.id   2844ebbd08d4e19b07febb5320e7b45b
#
_cell.length_a   1.000
_cell.length_b   1.000
_cell.length_c   1.000
_cell.angle_alpha   90.00
_cell.angle_beta   90.00
_cell.angle_gamma   90.00
#
_symmetry.space_group_name_H-M   'P 1'
#
loop_
_entity.id
_entity.type
_entity.pdbx_description
1 polymer ?
#
loop_
_entity_poly.entity_id
_entity_poly.type
_entity_poly.pdbx_seq_one_letter_code
_entity_poly.pdbx_strand_id
1 'polypeptide(L)'
;IEVDKIWLRGEINQSLDRLISQNYVARSGDTYHFLTDEEQEISKDIKNTVVDMAQITQSIAQIVYGEIYPKKKFKYGRYDLSCDQYVDDTLYSSAVGGMRLRILTAAEESRSDQNRLIMESQANNEAILILSDEMPYYDELEQAMKIRKYVKQRNVSSLPESVQSIIRQRQQQARSQEERAKEYLSAAITKAEAIVCGEPMEI
;
A
#
# COMPACT_ATOMS: atom_id res chain seq x y z
N ILE A 1 -14.45 29.81 33.15
CA ILE A 1 -14.06 29.82 31.73
C ILE A 1 -14.39 28.42 31.22
N GLU A 2 -15.52 28.31 30.50
CA GLU A 2 -15.89 27.08 29.85
C GLU A 2 -15.02 26.93 28.60
N VAL A 3 -14.00 26.09 28.68
CA VAL A 3 -13.15 25.80 27.53
C VAL A 3 -13.95 24.89 26.59
N ASP A 4 -14.11 25.30 25.34
CA ASP A 4 -14.71 24.48 24.30
C ASP A 4 -13.88 23.20 24.15
N LYS A 5 -14.43 22.08 24.63
CA LYS A 5 -13.75 20.76 24.63
C LYS A 5 -13.44 20.29 23.20
N ILE A 6 -14.25 20.68 22.23
CA ILE A 6 -14.05 20.29 20.83
C ILE A 6 -12.84 21.02 20.27
N TRP A 7 -12.76 22.36 20.50
CA TRP A 7 -11.62 23.16 20.09
C TRP A 7 -10.33 22.69 20.77
N LEU A 8 -10.35 22.46 22.10
CA LEU A 8 -9.18 22.00 22.84
C LEU A 8 -8.68 20.63 22.34
N ARG A 9 -9.59 19.72 22.02
CA ARG A 9 -9.26 18.42 21.46
C ARG A 9 -8.59 18.56 20.07
N GLY A 10 -9.07 19.49 19.25
CA GLY A 10 -8.46 19.83 17.95
C GLY A 10 -7.02 20.31 18.11
N GLU A 11 -6.77 21.26 19.02
CA GLU A 11 -5.44 21.80 19.31
C GLU A 11 -4.46 20.74 19.83
N ILE A 12 -4.95 19.87 20.74
CA ILE A 12 -4.14 18.76 21.27
C ILE A 12 -3.75 17.80 20.14
N ASN A 13 -4.71 17.37 19.30
CA ASN A 13 -4.42 16.48 18.18
C ASN A 13 -3.43 17.11 17.21
N GLN A 14 -3.61 18.37 16.83
CA GLN A 14 -2.69 19.06 15.95
C GLN A 14 -1.28 19.18 16.54
N SER A 15 -1.16 19.40 17.84
CA SER A 15 0.11 19.44 18.54
C SER A 15 0.79 18.06 18.58
N LEU A 16 0.03 17.00 18.83
CA LEU A 16 0.52 15.62 18.78
C LEU A 16 0.97 15.23 17.37
N ASP A 17 0.23 15.59 16.33
CA ASP A 17 0.60 15.33 14.94
C ASP A 17 1.91 16.04 14.56
N ARG A 18 2.12 17.26 15.03
CA ARG A 18 3.42 17.97 14.86
C ARG A 18 4.56 17.23 15.55
N LEU A 19 4.37 16.79 16.81
CA LEU A 19 5.41 16.06 17.55
C LEU A 19 5.73 14.70 16.88
N ILE A 20 4.73 14.02 16.36
CA ILE A 20 4.92 12.77 15.60
C ILE A 20 5.67 13.06 14.30
N SER A 21 5.28 14.07 13.53
CA SER A 21 5.94 14.43 12.27
C SER A 21 7.40 14.81 12.44
N GLN A 22 7.74 15.37 13.60
CA GLN A 22 9.11 15.75 13.99
C GLN A 22 9.88 14.60 14.67
N ASN A 23 9.29 13.42 14.81
CA ASN A 23 9.86 12.24 15.47
C ASN A 23 10.22 12.42 16.97
N TYR A 24 9.51 13.27 17.68
CA TYR A 24 9.65 13.39 19.14
C TYR A 24 8.73 12.44 19.89
N VAL A 25 7.60 12.10 19.29
CA VAL A 25 6.56 11.24 19.87
C VAL A 25 6.21 10.14 18.88
N ALA A 26 5.95 8.94 19.37
CA ALA A 26 5.32 7.87 18.59
C ALA A 26 3.96 7.54 19.16
N ARG A 27 3.04 7.14 18.27
CA ARG A 27 1.73 6.63 18.62
C ARG A 27 1.72 5.11 18.51
N SER A 28 1.21 4.43 19.54
CA SER A 28 0.98 2.99 19.56
C SER A 28 -0.46 2.72 20.02
N GLY A 29 -1.32 2.44 19.03
CA GLY A 29 -2.77 2.36 19.29
C GLY A 29 -3.31 3.69 19.82
N ASP A 30 -3.82 3.69 21.06
CA ASP A 30 -4.38 4.88 21.74
C ASP A 30 -3.38 5.57 22.67
N THR A 31 -2.14 5.10 22.71
CA THR A 31 -1.10 5.66 23.58
C THR A 31 -0.04 6.43 22.80
N TYR A 32 0.50 7.47 23.45
CA TYR A 32 1.61 8.27 22.93
C TYR A 32 2.79 8.17 23.90
N HIS A 33 4.01 8.04 23.36
CA HIS A 33 5.22 8.03 24.16
C HIS A 33 6.30 8.88 23.50
N PHE A 34 7.16 9.49 24.32
CA PHE A 34 8.32 10.21 23.82
C PHE A 34 9.37 9.23 23.34
N LEU A 35 9.98 9.56 22.21
CA LEU A 35 11.07 8.78 21.64
C LEU A 35 12.41 9.17 22.32
N THR A 36 13.24 8.18 22.59
CA THR A 36 14.66 8.41 22.97
C THR A 36 15.44 8.97 21.78
N ASP A 37 16.63 9.50 22.02
CA ASP A 37 17.48 10.05 20.95
C ASP A 37 17.81 8.99 19.90
N GLU A 38 18.08 7.74 20.32
CA GLU A 38 18.33 6.63 19.39
C GLU A 38 17.08 6.28 18.56
N GLU A 39 15.91 6.29 19.19
CA GLU A 39 14.63 6.05 18.46
C GLU A 39 14.33 7.15 17.47
N GLN A 40 14.64 8.41 17.81
CA GLN A 40 14.46 9.56 16.91
C GLN A 40 15.38 9.44 15.69
N GLU A 41 16.67 9.11 15.91
CA GLU A 41 17.65 8.94 14.85
C GLU A 41 17.24 7.79 13.89
N ILE A 42 16.89 6.63 14.44
CA ILE A 42 16.41 5.48 13.65
C ILE A 42 15.15 5.84 12.87
N SER A 43 14.20 6.54 13.49
CA SER A 43 12.95 6.95 12.83
C SER A 43 13.21 7.92 11.67
N LYS A 44 14.15 8.86 11.86
CA LYS A 44 14.58 9.80 10.81
C LYS A 44 15.26 9.07 9.66
N ASP A 45 16.12 8.13 9.95
CA ASP A 45 16.81 7.32 8.94
C ASP A 45 15.83 6.48 8.12
N ILE A 46 14.87 5.83 8.79
CA ILE A 46 13.80 5.07 8.12
C ILE A 46 12.98 5.98 7.20
N LYS A 47 12.58 7.16 7.69
CA LYS A 47 11.82 8.14 6.91
C LYS A 47 12.56 8.60 5.66
N ASN A 48 13.89 8.78 5.78
CA ASN A 48 14.75 9.18 4.66
C ASN A 48 15.15 8.01 3.73
N THR A 49 14.79 6.78 4.07
CA THR A 49 15.06 5.62 3.22
C THR A 49 14.16 5.68 1.99
N VAL A 50 14.78 5.78 0.82
CA VAL A 50 14.06 5.82 -0.46
C VAL A 50 13.67 4.41 -0.87
N VAL A 51 12.40 4.22 -1.21
CA VAL A 51 11.85 3.00 -1.82
C VAL A 51 11.42 3.34 -3.25
N ASP A 52 11.73 2.46 -4.19
CA ASP A 52 11.34 2.62 -5.58
C ASP A 52 9.83 2.31 -5.73
N MET A 53 9.10 3.18 -6.42
CA MET A 53 7.68 2.99 -6.72
C MET A 53 7.42 1.66 -7.42
N ALA A 54 8.29 1.25 -8.34
CA ALA A 54 8.17 -0.04 -9.02
C ALA A 54 8.22 -1.23 -8.03
N GLN A 55 8.98 -1.13 -6.94
CA GLN A 55 9.01 -2.16 -5.90
C GLN A 55 7.71 -2.21 -5.10
N ILE A 56 7.08 -1.05 -4.86
CA ILE A 56 5.77 -0.98 -4.17
C ILE A 56 4.70 -1.60 -5.08
N THR A 57 4.65 -1.21 -6.37
CA THR A 57 3.73 -1.79 -7.36
C THR A 57 3.91 -3.31 -7.47
N GLN A 58 5.15 -3.79 -7.49
CA GLN A 58 5.43 -5.24 -7.50
C GLN A 58 4.93 -5.94 -6.22
N SER A 59 5.08 -5.30 -5.06
CA SER A 59 4.56 -5.83 -3.79
C SER A 59 3.02 -5.88 -3.80
N ILE A 60 2.37 -4.84 -4.31
CA ILE A 60 0.91 -4.82 -4.51
C ILE A 60 0.49 -5.97 -5.42
N ALA A 61 1.17 -6.16 -6.54
CA ALA A 61 0.87 -7.24 -7.47
C ALA A 61 1.00 -8.62 -6.82
N GLN A 62 2.03 -8.83 -6.01
CA GLN A 62 2.22 -10.08 -5.27
C GLN A 62 1.11 -10.32 -4.25
N ILE A 63 0.67 -9.30 -3.52
CA ILE A 63 -0.43 -9.42 -2.55
C ILE A 63 -1.74 -9.70 -3.30
N VAL A 64 -2.05 -8.92 -4.33
CA VAL A 64 -3.33 -9.07 -5.05
C VAL A 64 -3.40 -10.41 -5.76
N TYR A 65 -2.45 -10.71 -6.63
CA TYR A 65 -2.49 -11.91 -7.47
C TYR A 65 -1.89 -13.16 -6.81
N GLY A 66 -1.09 -13.01 -5.76
CA GLY A 66 -0.53 -14.13 -5.02
C GLY A 66 -1.38 -14.59 -3.85
N GLU A 67 -2.09 -13.66 -3.19
CA GLU A 67 -2.77 -13.94 -1.93
C GLU A 67 -4.28 -13.66 -1.98
N ILE A 68 -4.72 -12.47 -2.45
CA ILE A 68 -6.14 -12.09 -2.47
C ILE A 68 -6.85 -12.83 -3.61
N TYR A 69 -6.26 -12.83 -4.80
CA TYR A 69 -6.83 -13.42 -6.00
C TYR A 69 -5.83 -14.34 -6.74
N PRO A 70 -5.44 -15.48 -6.18
CA PRO A 70 -4.41 -16.36 -6.73
C PRO A 70 -4.86 -17.17 -7.96
N LYS A 71 -6.09 -16.93 -8.46
CA LYS A 71 -6.62 -17.68 -9.60
C LYS A 71 -6.07 -17.13 -10.92
N LYS A 72 -5.35 -17.96 -11.66
CA LYS A 72 -4.82 -17.66 -13.00
C LYS A 72 -5.79 -17.98 -14.14
N LYS A 73 -6.86 -18.71 -13.86
CA LYS A 73 -7.84 -19.14 -14.84
C LYS A 73 -9.25 -18.98 -14.32
N PHE A 74 -10.12 -18.55 -15.19
CA PHE A 74 -11.56 -18.47 -14.97
C PHE A 74 -12.26 -19.56 -15.73
N LYS A 75 -13.21 -20.21 -15.11
CA LYS A 75 -14.07 -21.17 -15.77
C LYS A 75 -15.38 -20.51 -16.19
N TYR A 76 -15.62 -20.44 -17.51
CA TYR A 76 -16.88 -19.97 -18.06
C TYR A 76 -17.51 -21.08 -18.90
N GLY A 77 -18.53 -21.75 -18.36
CA GLY A 77 -19.11 -22.94 -18.95
C GLY A 77 -18.07 -24.06 -19.10
N ARG A 78 -17.76 -24.43 -20.34
CA ARG A 78 -16.73 -25.45 -20.69
C ARG A 78 -15.37 -24.85 -21.01
N TYR A 79 -15.23 -23.53 -20.99
CA TYR A 79 -13.99 -22.83 -21.35
C TYR A 79 -13.22 -22.42 -20.11
N ASP A 80 -11.91 -22.65 -20.15
CA ASP A 80 -10.95 -22.09 -19.20
C ASP A 80 -10.36 -20.82 -19.83
N LEU A 81 -10.69 -19.66 -19.27
CA LEU A 81 -10.17 -18.36 -19.69
C LEU A 81 -8.97 -18.00 -18.81
N SER A 82 -7.86 -17.65 -19.44
CA SER A 82 -6.67 -17.14 -18.76
C SER A 82 -6.40 -15.71 -19.22
N CYS A 83 -5.84 -14.89 -18.34
CA CYS A 83 -5.51 -13.51 -18.64
C CYS A 83 -4.08 -13.15 -18.18
N ASP A 84 -3.47 -12.25 -18.93
CA ASP A 84 -2.27 -11.53 -18.46
C ASP A 84 -2.67 -10.65 -17.29
N GLN A 85 -1.86 -10.64 -16.25
CA GLN A 85 -2.13 -9.91 -15.01
C GLN A 85 -1.18 -8.71 -14.91
N TYR A 86 -1.75 -7.51 -14.81
CA TYR A 86 -1.02 -6.25 -14.67
C TYR A 86 -1.43 -5.51 -13.40
N VAL A 87 -0.47 -4.81 -12.81
CA VAL A 87 -0.73 -3.74 -11.84
C VAL A 87 -0.07 -2.49 -12.38
N ASP A 88 -0.86 -1.45 -12.54
CA ASP A 88 -0.50 -0.26 -13.30
C ASP A 88 -0.02 -0.70 -14.70
N ASP A 89 1.18 -0.31 -15.12
CA ASP A 89 1.78 -0.75 -16.38
C ASP A 89 2.75 -1.95 -16.21
N THR A 90 2.80 -2.55 -15.00
CA THR A 90 3.75 -3.63 -14.70
C THR A 90 3.08 -5.00 -14.90
N LEU A 91 3.63 -5.81 -15.81
CA LEU A 91 3.22 -7.20 -16.01
C LEU A 91 3.65 -8.06 -14.81
N TYR A 92 2.69 -8.68 -14.13
CA TYR A 92 2.94 -9.62 -13.04
C TYR A 92 3.01 -11.08 -13.53
N SER A 93 2.07 -11.48 -14.37
CA SER A 93 2.01 -12.85 -14.88
C SER A 93 1.43 -12.85 -16.29
N SER A 94 2.11 -13.54 -17.21
CA SER A 94 1.62 -13.73 -18.58
C SER A 94 0.90 -15.04 -18.72
N ALA A 95 -0.13 -15.04 -19.57
CA ALA A 95 -0.91 -16.22 -19.92
C ALA A 95 -1.16 -16.28 -21.43
N VAL A 96 -1.32 -17.48 -21.96
CA VAL A 96 -1.72 -17.64 -23.35
C VAL A 96 -3.23 -17.54 -23.44
N GLY A 97 -3.77 -16.39 -23.85
CA GLY A 97 -5.23 -16.24 -23.89
C GLY A 97 -5.77 -14.98 -24.54
N GLY A 98 -4.95 -13.96 -24.73
CA GLY A 98 -5.34 -12.72 -25.41
C GLY A 98 -6.28 -11.80 -24.61
N MET A 99 -6.56 -12.13 -23.34
CA MET A 99 -7.27 -11.25 -22.41
C MET A 99 -6.26 -10.63 -21.43
N ARG A 100 -6.56 -9.44 -20.93
CA ARG A 100 -5.78 -8.77 -19.89
C ARG A 100 -6.66 -8.41 -18.70
N LEU A 101 -6.10 -8.53 -17.52
CA LEU A 101 -6.64 -7.99 -16.27
C LEU A 101 -5.64 -6.99 -15.70
N ARG A 102 -5.99 -5.72 -15.71
CA ARG A 102 -5.16 -4.63 -15.19
C ARG A 102 -5.82 -4.00 -13.98
N ILE A 103 -5.06 -3.87 -12.92
CA ILE A 103 -5.45 -3.18 -11.68
C ILE A 103 -4.70 -1.86 -11.64
N LEU A 104 -5.43 -0.76 -11.54
CA LEU A 104 -4.85 0.59 -11.39
C LEU A 104 -4.85 0.98 -9.92
N THR A 105 -3.66 1.29 -9.41
CA THR A 105 -3.46 1.74 -8.03
C THR A 105 -3.67 3.24 -7.88
N ALA A 106 -3.62 3.75 -6.64
CA ALA A 106 -3.66 5.19 -6.36
C ALA A 106 -2.45 5.96 -6.94
N ALA A 107 -1.36 5.26 -7.27
CA ALA A 107 -0.15 5.87 -7.82
C ALA A 107 -0.20 6.07 -9.35
N GLU A 108 -1.15 5.42 -10.04
CA GLU A 108 -1.27 5.51 -11.50
C GLU A 108 -2.01 6.79 -11.91
N GLU A 109 -1.31 7.69 -12.61
CA GLU A 109 -1.87 8.98 -13.01
C GLU A 109 -2.99 8.85 -14.06
N SER A 110 -2.91 7.86 -14.94
CA SER A 110 -3.89 7.63 -16.01
C SER A 110 -5.26 7.22 -15.51
N ARG A 111 -5.39 6.80 -14.23
CA ARG A 111 -6.64 6.35 -13.62
C ARG A 111 -7.78 7.39 -13.67
N SER A 112 -7.45 8.68 -13.75
CA SER A 112 -8.44 9.77 -13.83
C SER A 112 -8.96 10.05 -15.24
N ASP A 113 -8.31 9.52 -16.27
CA ASP A 113 -8.73 9.69 -17.68
C ASP A 113 -9.63 8.55 -18.13
N GLN A 114 -10.91 8.62 -17.74
CA GLN A 114 -11.90 7.58 -18.03
C GLN A 114 -12.05 7.30 -19.54
N ASN A 115 -11.99 8.34 -20.39
CA ASN A 115 -12.11 8.16 -21.84
C ASN A 115 -10.93 7.36 -22.41
N ARG A 116 -9.74 7.63 -21.94
CA ARG A 116 -8.54 6.89 -22.32
C ARG A 116 -8.65 5.43 -21.87
N LEU A 117 -9.06 5.18 -20.63
CA LEU A 117 -9.20 3.83 -20.08
C LEU A 117 -10.27 3.01 -20.85
N ILE A 118 -11.39 3.62 -21.25
CA ILE A 118 -12.40 3.01 -22.09
C ILE A 118 -11.82 2.57 -23.44
N MET A 119 -11.07 3.45 -24.10
CA MET A 119 -10.44 3.16 -25.38
C MET A 119 -9.38 2.06 -25.25
N GLU A 120 -8.53 2.12 -24.21
CA GLU A 120 -7.52 1.10 -23.94
C GLU A 120 -8.13 -0.26 -23.64
N SER A 121 -9.17 -0.31 -22.81
CA SER A 121 -9.90 -1.53 -22.46
C SER A 121 -10.47 -2.22 -23.71
N GLN A 122 -11.07 -1.44 -24.60
CA GLN A 122 -11.62 -1.99 -25.86
C GLN A 122 -10.53 -2.46 -26.82
N ALA A 123 -9.47 -1.64 -27.01
CA ALA A 123 -8.41 -1.94 -27.96
C ALA A 123 -7.57 -3.15 -27.55
N ASN A 124 -7.35 -3.35 -26.25
CA ASN A 124 -6.50 -4.41 -25.72
C ASN A 124 -7.26 -5.66 -25.27
N ASN A 125 -8.58 -5.70 -25.41
CA ASN A 125 -9.42 -6.78 -24.86
C ASN A 125 -9.16 -6.97 -23.35
N GLU A 126 -9.29 -5.87 -22.59
CA GLU A 126 -8.81 -5.74 -21.23
C GLU A 126 -9.94 -5.43 -20.25
N ALA A 127 -9.90 -6.09 -19.10
CA ALA A 127 -10.65 -5.69 -17.92
C ALA A 127 -9.75 -4.83 -17.04
N ILE A 128 -10.18 -3.61 -16.74
CA ILE A 128 -9.48 -2.63 -15.90
C ILE A 128 -10.25 -2.49 -14.59
N LEU A 129 -9.57 -2.65 -13.46
CA LEU A 129 -10.08 -2.38 -12.12
C LEU A 129 -9.37 -1.16 -11.56
N ILE A 130 -10.12 -0.11 -11.26
CA ILE A 130 -9.60 1.12 -10.66
C ILE A 130 -9.81 1.03 -9.16
N LEU A 131 -8.73 0.86 -8.40
CA LEU A 131 -8.82 0.73 -6.95
C LEU A 131 -9.23 2.06 -6.31
N SER A 132 -10.06 1.99 -5.26
CA SER A 132 -10.38 3.16 -4.44
C SER A 132 -9.13 3.72 -3.76
N ASP A 133 -8.97 5.06 -3.76
CA ASP A 133 -7.91 5.78 -3.07
C ASP A 133 -8.26 6.16 -1.62
N GLU A 134 -9.47 5.85 -1.18
CA GLU A 134 -9.88 6.04 0.22
C GLU A 134 -9.07 5.18 1.21
N MET A 135 -8.42 4.12 0.72
CA MET A 135 -7.70 3.16 1.55
C MET A 135 -6.19 3.41 1.48
N PRO A 136 -5.51 3.59 2.62
CA PRO A 136 -4.08 3.94 2.66
C PRO A 136 -3.16 2.72 2.47
N TYR A 137 -3.49 1.78 1.57
CA TYR A 137 -2.68 0.58 1.32
C TYR A 137 -1.29 0.89 0.79
N TYR A 138 -1.18 1.95 -0.03
CA TYR A 138 0.09 2.35 -0.62
C TYR A 138 1.05 2.89 0.44
N ASP A 139 0.56 3.79 1.31
CA ASP A 139 1.36 4.38 2.39
C ASP A 139 1.82 3.33 3.39
N GLU A 140 0.95 2.38 3.74
CA GLU A 140 1.30 1.29 4.66
C GLU A 140 2.41 0.40 4.08
N LEU A 141 2.34 0.05 2.78
CA LEU A 141 3.40 -0.72 2.11
C LEU A 141 4.69 0.08 2.00
N GLU A 142 4.63 1.35 1.60
CA GLU A 142 5.81 2.19 1.51
C GLU A 142 6.55 2.27 2.85
N GLN A 143 5.82 2.51 3.95
CA GLN A 143 6.40 2.59 5.29
C GLN A 143 7.00 1.24 5.73
N ALA A 144 6.31 0.13 5.52
CA ALA A 144 6.83 -1.20 5.81
C ALA A 144 8.11 -1.49 5.01
N MET A 145 8.14 -1.15 3.72
CA MET A 145 9.30 -1.37 2.86
C MET A 145 10.49 -0.48 3.24
N LYS A 146 10.26 0.77 3.68
CA LYS A 146 11.30 1.65 4.23
C LYS A 146 11.97 1.01 5.44
N ILE A 147 11.18 0.49 6.38
CA ILE A 147 11.71 -0.22 7.55
C ILE A 147 12.51 -1.47 7.13
N ARG A 148 11.96 -2.30 6.24
CA ARG A 148 12.62 -3.50 5.74
C ARG A 148 13.96 -3.18 5.08
N LYS A 149 13.98 -2.17 4.22
CA LYS A 149 15.19 -1.74 3.50
C LYS A 149 16.24 -1.19 4.47
N TYR A 150 15.83 -0.34 5.40
CA TYR A 150 16.70 0.18 6.46
C TYR A 150 17.38 -0.95 7.25
N VAL A 151 16.60 -1.93 7.70
CA VAL A 151 17.13 -3.07 8.47
C VAL A 151 18.06 -3.95 7.64
N LYS A 152 17.72 -4.21 6.37
CA LYS A 152 18.53 -5.04 5.46
C LYS A 152 19.91 -4.44 5.19
N GLN A 153 20.04 -3.11 5.23
CA GLN A 153 21.30 -2.40 4.97
C GLN A 153 22.23 -2.36 6.18
N ARG A 154 21.82 -2.89 7.35
CA ARG A 154 22.58 -2.81 8.60
C ARG A 154 22.92 -4.20 9.13
N ASN A 155 24.11 -4.30 9.73
CA ASN A 155 24.47 -5.48 10.51
C ASN A 155 23.91 -5.34 11.94
N VAL A 156 22.65 -5.76 12.12
CA VAL A 156 21.90 -5.58 13.38
C VAL A 156 22.60 -6.27 14.56
N SER A 157 23.26 -7.41 14.34
CA SER A 157 23.92 -8.17 15.41
C SER A 157 25.15 -7.48 16.03
N SER A 158 25.72 -6.49 15.34
CA SER A 158 26.87 -5.70 15.84
C SER A 158 26.48 -4.43 16.59
N LEU A 159 25.18 -4.12 16.66
CA LEU A 159 24.68 -2.90 17.31
C LEU A 159 24.46 -3.12 18.83
N PRO A 160 24.43 -2.05 19.64
CA PRO A 160 24.04 -2.14 21.05
C PRO A 160 22.68 -2.79 21.25
N GLU A 161 22.48 -3.45 22.38
CA GLU A 161 21.24 -4.20 22.65
C GLU A 161 19.98 -3.29 22.67
N SER A 162 20.12 -2.04 23.17
CA SER A 162 19.07 -1.03 23.10
C SER A 162 18.61 -0.80 21.64
N VAL A 163 19.55 -0.58 20.74
CA VAL A 163 19.28 -0.35 19.32
C VAL A 163 18.71 -1.59 18.65
N GLN A 164 19.21 -2.79 18.98
CA GLN A 164 18.62 -4.04 18.47
C GLN A 164 17.16 -4.21 18.90
N SER A 165 16.82 -3.80 20.13
CA SER A 165 15.44 -3.83 20.64
C SER A 165 14.53 -2.90 19.83
N ILE A 166 14.99 -1.67 19.56
CA ILE A 166 14.26 -0.71 18.73
C ILE A 166 14.05 -1.27 17.32
N ILE A 167 15.08 -1.86 16.72
CA ILE A 167 14.97 -2.46 15.37
C ILE A 167 13.96 -3.61 15.36
N ARG A 168 13.96 -4.49 16.38
CA ARG A 168 12.94 -5.56 16.49
C ARG A 168 11.53 -5.00 16.56
N GLN A 169 11.31 -3.92 17.32
CA GLN A 169 10.02 -3.24 17.39
C GLN A 169 9.61 -2.66 16.03
N ARG A 170 10.53 -2.02 15.30
CA ARG A 170 10.28 -1.52 13.94
C ARG A 170 9.95 -2.64 12.94
N GLN A 171 10.62 -3.78 13.03
CA GLN A 171 10.29 -4.95 12.21
C GLN A 171 8.88 -5.50 12.51
N GLN A 172 8.46 -5.50 13.78
CA GLN A 172 7.09 -5.86 14.15
C GLN A 172 6.08 -4.86 13.59
N GLN A 173 6.39 -3.56 13.67
CA GLN A 173 5.58 -2.51 13.05
C GLN A 173 5.42 -2.73 11.54
N ALA A 174 6.51 -3.04 10.83
CA ALA A 174 6.46 -3.31 9.39
C ALA A 174 5.54 -4.51 9.06
N ARG A 175 5.58 -5.58 9.85
CA ARG A 175 4.66 -6.72 9.66
C ARG A 175 3.19 -6.32 9.81
N SER A 176 2.87 -5.56 10.87
CA SER A 176 1.50 -5.07 11.08
C SER A 176 1.04 -4.12 9.98
N GLN A 177 1.96 -3.34 9.40
CA GLN A 177 1.67 -2.47 8.25
C GLN A 177 1.41 -3.28 6.98
N GLU A 178 2.18 -4.33 6.72
CA GLU A 178 1.97 -5.25 5.60
C GLU A 178 0.60 -5.96 5.70
N GLU A 179 0.21 -6.41 6.90
CA GLU A 179 -1.11 -7.03 7.15
C GLU A 179 -2.25 -6.03 6.91
N ARG A 180 -2.15 -4.80 7.45
CA ARG A 180 -3.16 -3.76 7.20
C ARG A 180 -3.25 -3.38 5.72
N ALA A 181 -2.11 -3.28 5.03
CA ALA A 181 -2.08 -3.01 3.60
C ALA A 181 -2.85 -4.07 2.80
N LYS A 182 -2.72 -5.34 3.18
CA LYS A 182 -3.48 -6.44 2.58
C LYS A 182 -4.98 -6.32 2.82
N GLU A 183 -5.39 -5.96 4.03
CA GLU A 183 -6.81 -5.72 4.37
C GLU A 183 -7.36 -4.54 3.57
N TYR A 184 -6.60 -3.43 3.49
CA TYR A 184 -6.97 -2.25 2.71
C TYR A 184 -7.03 -2.54 1.20
N LEU A 185 -6.09 -3.32 0.64
CA LEU A 185 -6.15 -3.77 -0.75
C LEU A 185 -7.38 -4.61 -1.03
N SER A 186 -7.73 -5.54 -0.14
CA SER A 186 -8.94 -6.34 -0.26
C SER A 186 -10.20 -5.46 -0.25
N ALA A 187 -10.26 -4.48 0.66
CA ALA A 187 -11.36 -3.53 0.72
C ALA A 187 -11.40 -2.59 -0.51
N ALA A 188 -10.24 -2.15 -1.01
CA ALA A 188 -10.16 -1.32 -2.22
C ALA A 188 -10.62 -2.05 -3.48
N ILE A 189 -10.33 -3.36 -3.58
CA ILE A 189 -10.81 -4.20 -4.69
C ILE A 189 -12.34 -4.35 -4.65
N THR A 190 -12.94 -4.53 -3.46
CA THR A 190 -14.41 -4.64 -3.33
C THR A 190 -15.17 -3.35 -3.60
N LYS A 191 -14.47 -2.22 -3.61
CA LYS A 191 -15.01 -0.89 -3.93
C LYS A 191 -14.47 -0.35 -5.27
N ALA A 192 -13.80 -1.19 -6.04
CA ALA A 192 -13.18 -0.76 -7.29
C ALA A 192 -14.25 -0.46 -8.35
N GLU A 193 -13.96 0.50 -9.21
CA GLU A 193 -14.69 0.69 -10.46
C GLU A 193 -14.10 -0.24 -11.52
N ALA A 194 -14.96 -0.80 -12.38
CA ALA A 194 -14.53 -1.70 -13.44
C ALA A 194 -14.85 -1.14 -14.82
N ILE A 195 -13.95 -1.35 -15.78
CA ILE A 195 -14.15 -1.11 -17.19
C ILE A 195 -13.82 -2.41 -17.92
N VAL A 196 -14.78 -2.99 -18.64
CA VAL A 196 -14.61 -4.26 -19.34
C VAL A 196 -14.96 -4.09 -20.81
N CYS A 197 -13.99 -4.33 -21.69
CA CYS A 197 -14.17 -4.18 -23.15
C CYS A 197 -14.77 -2.82 -23.56
N GLY A 198 -14.39 -1.75 -22.86
CA GLY A 198 -14.85 -0.38 -23.10
C GLY A 198 -16.17 0.00 -22.41
N GLU A 199 -16.76 -0.88 -21.62
CA GLU A 199 -18.00 -0.60 -20.88
C GLU A 199 -17.71 -0.47 -19.38
N PRO A 200 -18.04 0.68 -18.73
CA PRO A 200 -17.99 0.81 -17.28
C PRO A 200 -19.01 -0.15 -16.62
N MET A 201 -18.58 -0.82 -15.56
CA MET A 201 -19.39 -1.77 -14.79
C MET A 201 -19.33 -1.44 -13.30
N GLU A 202 -20.45 -1.57 -12.60
CA GLU A 202 -20.49 -1.60 -11.13
C GLU A 202 -20.16 -3.04 -10.66
N ILE A 203 -19.29 -3.16 -9.63
CA ILE A 203 -18.90 -4.45 -9.04
C ILE A 203 -19.75 -4.72 -7.82
#